data_0cdf31ba76a109a979481d8c22ea5e3e
#
_entry.id   0cdf31ba76a109a979481d8c22ea5e3e
#
_cell.length_a   1.000
_cell.length_b   1.000
_cell.length_c   1.000
_cell.angle_alpha   90.00
_cell.angle_beta   90.00
_cell.angle_gamma   90.00
#
_symmetry.space_group_name_H-M   'P 1'
#
loop_
_entity.id
_entity.type
_entity.pdbx_description
1 polymer ?
#
loop_
_entity_poly.entity_id
_entity_poly.type
_entity_poly.pdbx_seq_one_letter_code
_entity_poly.pdbx_strand_id
1 'polypeptide(L)'
;SALALSNAITNLAASVFGEQRRLQPMAPEPKARWTKEIDWLLSVTDFIVEFVPSRQVVEDGSTMEVMITQQRRDLLMNIPALRKLDGMLLDYLDSFGDKQEFWYVKKNDNESEKGDAAEQSDKWWLPTVKVPPEGLSDSTRRWLQHQKELVNQVLKATMAINANVIMEMDVPEAYMESLPKNGKSTLGDSMYKLITDDYFNPEELIATVDLSNEYNIVDLKNRIEASVVIWQKKMQRDGKWGHGVSHEKRGRFEGRAENVLLLLKHRFPGISQSALDISKIQYNRVPTILTLFSEL
;
A
#
# COMPACT_ATOMS: atom_id res chain seq x y z
N SER A 1 -6.70 4.86 -9.72
CA SER A 1 -5.95 6.10 -9.48
C SER A 1 -5.42 6.19 -8.05
N ALA A 2 -6.22 5.93 -7.00
CA ALA A 2 -5.76 6.01 -5.61
C ALA A 2 -4.56 5.10 -5.33
N LEU A 3 -4.55 3.85 -5.82
CA LEU A 3 -3.42 2.93 -5.70
C LEU A 3 -2.15 3.49 -6.37
N ALA A 4 -2.29 4.01 -7.59
CA ALA A 4 -1.15 4.56 -8.32
C ALA A 4 -0.59 5.82 -7.64
N LEU A 5 -1.46 6.71 -7.15
CA LEU A 5 -1.04 7.90 -6.42
C LEU A 5 -0.39 7.55 -5.07
N SER A 6 -0.95 6.62 -4.31
CA SER A 6 -0.33 6.17 -3.05
C SER A 6 1.05 5.55 -3.27
N ASN A 7 1.22 4.76 -4.33
CA ASN A 7 2.53 4.22 -4.71
C ASN A 7 3.51 5.33 -5.12
N ALA A 8 3.05 6.35 -5.86
CA ALA A 8 3.90 7.48 -6.24
C ALA A 8 4.40 8.25 -5.01
N ILE A 9 3.53 8.55 -4.04
CA ILE A 9 3.88 9.21 -2.78
C ILE A 9 4.87 8.35 -1.97
N THR A 10 4.62 7.06 -1.85
CA THR A 10 5.51 6.12 -1.15
C THR A 10 6.90 6.08 -1.80
N ASN A 11 6.95 6.00 -3.13
CA ASN A 11 8.22 6.00 -3.88
C ASN A 11 8.96 7.33 -3.77
N LEU A 12 8.26 8.47 -3.79
CA LEU A 12 8.87 9.78 -3.56
C LEU A 12 9.49 9.83 -2.17
N ALA A 13 8.77 9.45 -1.14
CA ALA A 13 9.26 9.42 0.22
C ALA A 13 10.47 8.48 0.37
N ALA A 14 10.41 7.27 -0.17
CA ALA A 14 11.52 6.32 -0.11
C ALA A 14 12.75 6.80 -0.89
N SER A 15 12.57 7.49 -2.03
CA SER A 15 13.68 7.97 -2.85
C SER A 15 14.35 9.23 -2.31
N VAL A 16 13.60 10.14 -1.69
CA VAL A 16 14.07 11.44 -1.22
C VAL A 16 14.43 11.39 0.26
N PHE A 17 13.56 10.88 1.11
CA PHE A 17 13.77 10.78 2.55
C PHE A 17 14.46 9.49 2.99
N GLY A 18 14.68 8.56 2.06
CA GLY A 18 15.61 7.46 2.21
C GLY A 18 17.05 7.93 1.89
N GLU A 19 17.93 6.99 1.58
CA GLU A 19 19.34 7.26 1.30
C GLU A 19 19.64 7.55 -0.17
N GLN A 20 18.64 7.43 -1.06
CA GLN A 20 18.86 7.41 -2.52
C GLN A 20 19.06 8.79 -3.15
N ARG A 21 18.51 9.84 -2.56
CA ARG A 21 18.61 11.20 -3.07
C ARG A 21 19.01 12.19 -1.97
N ARG A 22 19.41 13.37 -2.38
CA ARG A 22 19.75 14.46 -1.45
C ARG A 22 18.48 15.04 -0.84
N LEU A 23 18.52 15.33 0.46
CA LEU A 23 17.51 16.11 1.16
C LEU A 23 17.71 17.60 0.80
N GLN A 24 16.98 18.04 -0.19
CA GLN A 24 17.00 19.42 -0.67
C GLN A 24 15.66 19.72 -1.34
N PRO A 25 15.23 21.00 -1.41
CA PRO A 25 14.04 21.38 -2.15
C PRO A 25 14.06 20.84 -3.57
N MET A 26 12.90 20.42 -4.04
CA MET A 26 12.76 19.98 -5.42
C MET A 26 12.89 21.18 -6.35
N ALA A 27 13.76 21.10 -7.36
CA ALA A 27 13.90 22.17 -8.33
C ALA A 27 12.57 22.46 -9.06
N PRO A 28 12.32 23.70 -9.51
CA PRO A 28 11.03 24.11 -10.08
C PRO A 28 10.54 23.22 -11.23
N GLU A 29 11.43 22.84 -12.15
CA GLU A 29 11.06 21.98 -13.30
C GLU A 29 10.65 20.56 -12.89
N PRO A 30 11.42 19.80 -12.07
CA PRO A 30 11.00 18.52 -11.53
C PRO A 30 9.70 18.61 -10.70
N LYS A 31 9.52 19.68 -9.91
CA LYS A 31 8.31 19.91 -9.13
C LYS A 31 7.08 20.11 -10.04
N ALA A 32 7.20 20.94 -11.07
CA ALA A 32 6.13 21.16 -12.05
C ALA A 32 5.80 19.89 -12.83
N ARG A 33 6.82 19.09 -13.20
CA ARG A 33 6.63 17.79 -13.86
C ARG A 33 5.89 16.83 -12.94
N TRP A 34 6.32 16.70 -11.68
CA TRP A 34 5.66 15.88 -10.67
C TRP A 34 4.18 16.22 -10.53
N THR A 35 3.87 17.51 -10.34
CA THR A 35 2.48 17.99 -10.21
C THR A 35 1.65 17.62 -11.45
N LYS A 36 2.20 17.84 -12.64
CA LYS A 36 1.53 17.51 -13.91
C LYS A 36 1.29 16.01 -14.08
N GLU A 37 2.26 15.18 -13.70
CA GLU A 37 2.11 13.71 -13.75
C GLU A 37 1.04 13.22 -12.76
N ILE A 38 0.98 13.80 -11.56
CA ILE A 38 -0.07 13.52 -10.58
C ILE A 38 -1.44 13.94 -11.12
N ASP A 39 -1.57 15.11 -11.72
CA ASP A 39 -2.82 15.57 -12.31
C ASP A 39 -3.28 14.67 -13.47
N TRP A 40 -2.38 14.23 -14.33
CA TRP A 40 -2.69 13.27 -15.39
C TRP A 40 -3.14 11.91 -14.83
N LEU A 41 -2.45 11.41 -13.81
CA LEU A 41 -2.79 10.17 -13.16
C LEU A 41 -4.20 10.21 -12.55
N LEU A 42 -4.62 11.36 -12.04
CA LEU A 42 -5.91 11.56 -11.41
C LEU A 42 -7.01 11.90 -12.41
N SER A 43 -6.69 12.53 -13.54
CA SER A 43 -7.68 12.90 -14.56
C SER A 43 -8.42 11.69 -15.14
N VAL A 44 -7.82 10.52 -15.09
CA VAL A 44 -8.50 9.27 -15.54
C VAL A 44 -9.79 9.01 -14.75
N THR A 45 -9.83 9.38 -13.46
CA THR A 45 -11.04 9.18 -12.65
C THR A 45 -12.20 10.10 -13.03
N ASP A 46 -11.92 11.23 -13.70
CA ASP A 46 -12.94 12.18 -14.12
C ASP A 46 -13.81 11.61 -15.25
N PHE A 47 -13.27 10.64 -16.01
CA PHE A 47 -13.95 9.99 -17.13
C PHE A 47 -14.65 8.68 -16.74
N ILE A 48 -14.46 8.19 -15.52
CA ILE A 48 -15.12 6.98 -15.05
C ILE A 48 -16.44 7.37 -14.40
N VAL A 49 -17.55 6.99 -15.06
CA VAL A 49 -18.91 7.33 -14.63
C VAL A 49 -19.71 6.07 -14.33
N GLU A 50 -20.75 6.22 -13.53
CA GLU A 50 -21.77 5.22 -13.26
C GLU A 50 -23.14 5.77 -13.61
N PHE A 51 -24.08 4.90 -13.97
CA PHE A 51 -25.46 5.26 -14.16
C PHE A 51 -26.22 5.14 -12.84
N VAL A 52 -26.81 6.26 -12.39
CA VAL A 52 -27.62 6.30 -11.17
C VAL A 52 -29.03 6.76 -11.48
N PRO A 53 -30.06 6.19 -10.84
CA PRO A 53 -31.43 6.65 -11.00
C PRO A 53 -31.60 8.06 -10.37
N SER A 54 -32.17 8.97 -11.12
CA SER A 54 -32.51 10.32 -10.67
C SER A 54 -33.97 10.58 -10.93
N ARG A 55 -34.68 11.19 -9.95
CA ARG A 55 -36.07 11.57 -10.11
C ARG A 55 -36.16 12.98 -10.70
N GLN A 56 -36.75 13.11 -11.85
CA GLN A 56 -37.04 14.40 -12.49
C GLN A 56 -38.53 14.67 -12.49
N VAL A 57 -38.90 15.90 -12.18
CA VAL A 57 -40.29 16.36 -12.27
C VAL A 57 -40.51 16.86 -13.69
N VAL A 58 -41.48 16.28 -14.36
CA VAL A 58 -41.89 16.68 -15.71
C VAL A 58 -42.86 17.87 -15.63
N GLU A 59 -43.02 18.61 -16.71
CA GLU A 59 -43.87 19.83 -16.77
C GLU A 59 -45.34 19.59 -16.36
N ASP A 60 -45.83 18.36 -16.45
CA ASP A 60 -47.17 17.95 -16.02
C ASP A 60 -47.29 17.67 -14.51
N GLY A 61 -46.23 17.85 -13.74
CA GLY A 61 -46.15 17.58 -12.29
C GLY A 61 -45.93 16.11 -11.91
N SER A 62 -45.83 15.21 -12.90
CA SER A 62 -45.46 13.81 -12.65
C SER A 62 -43.96 13.66 -12.42
N THR A 63 -43.57 12.65 -11.60
CA THR A 63 -42.16 12.30 -11.37
C THR A 63 -41.78 11.12 -12.24
N MET A 64 -40.76 11.30 -13.06
CA MET A 64 -40.17 10.25 -13.87
C MET A 64 -38.78 9.89 -13.34
N GLU A 65 -38.44 8.60 -13.29
CA GLU A 65 -37.12 8.12 -12.96
C GLU A 65 -36.27 8.03 -14.23
N VAL A 66 -35.17 8.79 -14.27
CA VAL A 66 -34.27 8.85 -15.43
C VAL A 66 -32.87 8.43 -14.95
N MET A 67 -32.20 7.61 -15.76
CA MET A 67 -30.80 7.26 -15.52
C MET A 67 -29.91 8.41 -15.95
N ILE A 68 -29.12 8.94 -14.98
CA ILE A 68 -28.12 9.98 -15.26
C ILE A 68 -26.72 9.42 -15.07
N THR A 69 -25.77 9.97 -15.79
CA THR A 69 -24.34 9.69 -15.58
C THR A 69 -23.81 10.51 -14.41
N GLN A 70 -23.15 9.87 -13.47
CA GLN A 70 -22.47 10.50 -12.34
C GLN A 70 -21.07 9.95 -12.24
N GLN A 71 -20.10 10.80 -11.86
CA GLN A 71 -18.76 10.31 -11.53
C GLN A 71 -18.81 9.33 -10.35
N ARG A 72 -18.04 8.26 -10.43
CA ARG A 72 -17.95 7.24 -9.37
C ARG A 72 -17.32 7.83 -8.12
N ARG A 73 -18.12 8.00 -7.08
CA ARG A 73 -17.69 8.58 -5.80
C ARG A 73 -16.71 7.69 -5.05
N ASP A 74 -16.82 6.38 -5.16
CA ASP A 74 -15.92 5.39 -4.56
C ASP A 74 -14.47 5.56 -5.04
N LEU A 75 -14.28 5.89 -6.33
CA LEU A 75 -12.96 6.15 -6.88
C LEU A 75 -12.35 7.48 -6.43
N LEU A 76 -13.19 8.45 -6.07
CA LEU A 76 -12.78 9.79 -5.66
C LEU A 76 -12.52 9.90 -4.17
N MET A 77 -13.06 8.99 -3.35
CA MET A 77 -13.09 9.12 -1.89
C MET A 77 -11.70 9.31 -1.27
N ASN A 78 -10.67 8.62 -1.76
CA ASN A 78 -9.32 8.69 -1.22
C ASN A 78 -8.43 9.76 -1.87
N ILE A 79 -8.84 10.33 -3.00
CA ILE A 79 -8.02 11.27 -3.78
C ILE A 79 -7.71 12.57 -3.03
N PRO A 80 -8.67 13.25 -2.37
CA PRO A 80 -8.38 14.47 -1.62
C PRO A 80 -7.37 14.25 -0.49
N ALA A 81 -7.47 13.12 0.22
CA ALA A 81 -6.54 12.76 1.28
C ALA A 81 -5.13 12.53 0.72
N LEU A 82 -5.01 11.80 -0.38
CA LEU A 82 -3.72 11.53 -1.03
C LEU A 82 -3.09 12.81 -1.61
N ARG A 83 -3.87 13.71 -2.22
CA ARG A 83 -3.36 15.03 -2.66
C ARG A 83 -2.81 15.85 -1.50
N LYS A 84 -3.49 15.82 -0.35
CA LYS A 84 -3.00 16.50 0.85
C LYS A 84 -1.70 15.88 1.36
N LEU A 85 -1.58 14.57 1.38
CA LEU A 85 -0.36 13.86 1.80
C LEU A 85 0.80 14.14 0.85
N ASP A 86 0.56 14.19 -0.46
CA ASP A 86 1.54 14.60 -1.47
C ASP A 86 2.04 16.04 -1.24
N GLY A 87 1.12 16.99 -1.06
CA GLY A 87 1.45 18.37 -0.75
C GLY A 87 2.29 18.50 0.53
N MET A 88 1.92 17.81 1.61
CA MET A 88 2.68 17.80 2.87
C MET A 88 4.10 17.26 2.65
N LEU A 89 4.28 16.22 1.83
CA LEU A 89 5.59 15.65 1.57
C LEU A 89 6.49 16.63 0.80
N LEU A 90 5.93 17.35 -0.18
CA LEU A 90 6.63 18.40 -0.91
C LEU A 90 7.00 19.59 -0.01
N ASP A 91 6.08 20.00 0.89
CA ASP A 91 6.35 21.08 1.86
C ASP A 91 7.47 20.69 2.85
N TYR A 92 7.48 19.42 3.31
CA TYR A 92 8.59 18.95 4.13
C TYR A 92 9.91 18.97 3.38
N LEU A 93 9.91 18.58 2.10
CA LEU A 93 11.11 18.63 1.28
C LEU A 93 11.58 20.07 1.05
N ASP A 94 10.65 21.00 0.82
CA ASP A 94 10.96 22.42 0.67
C ASP A 94 11.54 23.05 1.96
N SER A 95 11.25 22.46 3.15
CA SER A 95 11.83 22.91 4.41
C SER A 95 13.35 22.63 4.53
N PHE A 96 13.90 21.75 3.68
CA PHE A 96 15.32 21.50 3.55
C PHE A 96 15.96 22.54 2.60
N GLY A 97 15.93 23.81 2.99
CA GLY A 97 16.54 24.92 2.23
C GLY A 97 17.97 25.22 2.68
N ASP A 98 18.45 26.44 2.35
CA ASP A 98 19.85 26.87 2.48
C ASP A 98 20.45 26.94 3.90
N LYS A 99 19.69 26.63 4.95
CA LYS A 99 20.12 26.73 6.36
C LYS A 99 20.47 25.37 6.99
N GLN A 100 21.05 24.44 6.22
CA GLN A 100 21.42 23.12 6.73
C GLN A 100 22.83 23.14 7.30
N GLU A 101 23.02 22.53 8.48
CA GLU A 101 24.34 22.30 9.07
C GLU A 101 25.08 21.11 8.43
N PHE A 102 24.47 20.43 7.46
CA PHE A 102 25.07 19.33 6.73
C PHE A 102 25.09 19.65 5.23
N TRP A 103 26.01 19.03 4.50
CA TRP A 103 26.14 19.20 3.05
C TRP A 103 26.50 17.89 2.36
N TYR A 104 26.26 17.86 1.06
CA TYR A 104 26.58 16.69 0.23
C TYR A 104 27.88 16.89 -0.52
N VAL A 105 28.75 15.87 -0.51
CA VAL A 105 30.03 15.89 -1.24
C VAL A 105 29.77 15.97 -2.75
N LYS A 106 30.50 16.86 -3.44
CA LYS A 106 30.53 16.89 -4.90
C LYS A 106 31.49 15.81 -5.39
N LYS A 107 31.16 15.14 -6.50
CA LYS A 107 31.98 14.05 -7.08
C LYS A 107 33.44 14.44 -7.38
N ASN A 108 33.72 15.74 -7.56
CA ASN A 108 35.04 16.25 -7.92
C ASN A 108 35.97 16.51 -6.71
N ASP A 109 35.46 16.51 -5.49
CA ASP A 109 36.23 16.81 -4.30
C ASP A 109 37.00 15.57 -3.76
N ASN A 110 36.78 14.39 -4.31
CA ASN A 110 37.43 13.14 -3.85
C ASN A 110 38.82 12.89 -4.46
N GLU A 111 39.31 13.77 -5.37
CA GLU A 111 40.63 13.58 -5.97
C GLU A 111 41.78 14.23 -5.15
N SER A 112 41.48 15.07 -4.16
CA SER A 112 42.49 15.83 -3.42
C SER A 112 42.83 15.29 -2.01
N GLU A 113 42.07 14.35 -1.45
CA GLU A 113 42.35 13.72 -0.15
C GLU A 113 42.70 12.26 -0.32
N LYS A 114 43.87 11.94 -0.86
CA LYS A 114 44.55 10.64 -0.66
C LYS A 114 45.15 10.64 0.75
N GLY A 115 44.38 10.22 1.70
CA GLY A 115 44.82 9.98 3.08
C GLY A 115 43.87 9.02 3.76
N ASP A 116 44.36 7.79 3.96
CA ASP A 116 43.91 6.72 4.85
C ASP A 116 42.42 6.42 5.05
N ALA A 117 42.05 5.18 4.68
CA ALA A 117 40.83 4.48 5.06
C ALA A 117 39.51 5.02 4.49
N ALA A 118 39.42 5.17 3.20
CA ALA A 118 38.13 5.04 2.53
C ALA A 118 37.89 3.51 2.31
N GLU A 119 37.20 2.85 3.23
CA GLU A 119 36.37 1.72 2.82
C GLU A 119 35.54 2.22 1.66
N GLN A 120 35.92 1.78 0.45
CA GLN A 120 35.16 2.03 -0.76
C GLN A 120 33.76 1.47 -0.49
N SER A 121 32.82 2.36 -0.11
CA SER A 121 31.42 2.01 -0.01
C SER A 121 31.02 1.42 -1.34
N ASP A 122 30.65 0.13 -1.37
CA ASP A 122 30.11 -0.56 -2.55
C ASP A 122 28.96 0.19 -3.21
N LYS A 123 28.48 1.24 -2.55
CA LYS A 123 27.32 2.07 -2.95
C LYS A 123 27.72 3.47 -3.42
N TRP A 124 28.69 3.56 -4.33
CA TRP A 124 29.20 4.83 -4.90
C TRP A 124 28.13 5.75 -5.54
N TRP A 125 26.93 5.21 -5.79
CA TRP A 125 25.80 5.97 -6.38
C TRP A 125 24.98 6.73 -5.33
N LEU A 126 25.14 6.43 -4.04
CA LEU A 126 24.41 7.13 -2.99
C LEU A 126 25.05 8.48 -2.67
N PRO A 127 24.22 9.49 -2.31
CA PRO A 127 24.74 10.79 -1.86
C PRO A 127 25.50 10.61 -0.54
N THR A 128 26.71 11.13 -0.47
CA THR A 128 27.52 11.14 0.76
C THR A 128 27.28 12.44 1.50
N VAL A 129 26.81 12.34 2.74
CA VAL A 129 26.58 13.48 3.65
C VAL A 129 27.82 13.73 4.48
N LYS A 130 28.22 15.01 4.58
CA LYS A 130 29.21 15.51 5.56
C LYS A 130 28.53 16.41 6.58
N VAL A 131 28.99 16.32 7.81
CA VAL A 131 28.57 17.16 8.93
C VAL A 131 29.77 17.91 9.49
N PRO A 132 29.59 19.01 10.27
CA PRO A 132 30.68 19.70 10.95
C PRO A 132 31.48 18.73 11.85
N PRO A 133 32.79 19.01 12.09
CA PRO A 133 33.62 18.16 12.96
C PRO A 133 33.05 17.98 14.37
N GLU A 134 32.37 18.99 14.90
CA GLU A 134 31.69 18.98 16.21
C GLU A 134 30.34 18.24 16.16
N GLY A 135 29.92 17.77 15.00
CA GLY A 135 28.61 17.16 14.76
C GLY A 135 27.51 18.20 14.52
N LEU A 136 26.26 17.74 14.44
CA LEU A 136 25.09 18.62 14.31
C LEU A 136 24.71 19.20 15.67
N SER A 137 24.24 20.46 15.66
CA SER A 137 23.67 21.11 16.84
C SER A 137 22.44 20.34 17.36
N ASP A 138 22.14 20.48 18.65
CA ASP A 138 20.95 19.87 19.25
C ASP A 138 19.64 20.37 18.64
N SER A 139 19.62 21.63 18.16
CA SER A 139 18.48 22.20 17.46
C SER A 139 18.25 21.50 16.13
N THR A 140 19.29 21.31 15.35
CA THR A 140 19.25 20.62 14.05
C THR A 140 18.87 19.14 14.22
N ARG A 141 19.41 18.47 15.22
CA ARG A 141 19.05 17.07 15.51
C ARG A 141 17.57 16.92 15.87
N ARG A 142 17.03 17.78 16.72
CA ARG A 142 15.58 17.78 17.07
C ARG A 142 14.72 18.10 15.85
N TRP A 143 15.12 19.05 15.03
CA TRP A 143 14.41 19.39 13.81
C TRP A 143 14.40 18.22 12.81
N LEU A 144 15.55 17.57 12.57
CA LEU A 144 15.64 16.39 11.69
C LEU A 144 14.80 15.23 12.22
N GLN A 145 14.81 15.00 13.53
CA GLN A 145 13.98 13.98 14.17
C GLN A 145 12.49 14.29 13.94
N HIS A 146 12.10 15.54 14.10
CA HIS A 146 10.72 15.98 13.84
C HIS A 146 10.33 15.78 12.37
N GLN A 147 11.20 16.16 11.40
CA GLN A 147 10.96 15.92 9.99
C GLN A 147 10.79 14.42 9.68
N LYS A 148 11.64 13.58 10.25
CA LYS A 148 11.51 12.11 10.14
C LYS A 148 10.16 11.61 10.66
N GLU A 149 9.68 12.11 11.77
CA GLU A 149 8.39 11.73 12.33
C GLU A 149 7.22 12.15 11.43
N LEU A 150 7.27 13.38 10.87
CA LEU A 150 6.26 13.88 9.94
C LEU A 150 6.20 13.04 8.67
N VAL A 151 7.34 12.73 8.07
CA VAL A 151 7.42 11.86 6.88
C VAL A 151 6.90 10.46 7.18
N ASN A 152 7.25 9.90 8.34
CA ASN A 152 6.74 8.59 8.76
C ASN A 152 5.21 8.59 8.94
N GLN A 153 4.61 9.70 9.39
CA GLN A 153 3.16 9.84 9.47
C GLN A 153 2.51 9.84 8.09
N VAL A 154 3.10 10.60 7.13
CA VAL A 154 2.63 10.60 5.74
C VAL A 154 2.73 9.20 5.13
N LEU A 155 3.85 8.52 5.31
CA LEU A 155 4.04 7.15 4.83
C LEU A 155 3.01 6.18 5.41
N LYS A 156 2.82 6.19 6.72
CA LYS A 156 1.82 5.32 7.38
C LYS A 156 0.41 5.58 6.88
N ALA A 157 0.02 6.86 6.73
CA ALA A 157 -1.30 7.22 6.21
C ALA A 157 -1.47 6.77 4.75
N THR A 158 -0.46 7.01 3.91
CA THR A 158 -0.47 6.59 2.50
C THR A 158 -0.55 5.07 2.35
N MET A 159 0.23 4.33 3.14
CA MET A 159 0.20 2.87 3.15
C MET A 159 -1.14 2.31 3.65
N ALA A 160 -1.77 2.98 4.63
CA ALA A 160 -3.09 2.60 5.11
C ALA A 160 -4.16 2.77 4.03
N ILE A 161 -4.15 3.90 3.31
CA ILE A 161 -5.05 4.13 2.16
C ILE A 161 -4.81 3.08 1.08
N ASN A 162 -3.55 2.80 0.74
CA ASN A 162 -3.18 1.79 -0.25
C ASN A 162 -3.74 0.41 0.13
N ALA A 163 -3.53 -0.01 1.38
CA ALA A 163 -4.03 -1.29 1.88
C ALA A 163 -5.57 -1.38 1.84
N ASN A 164 -6.28 -0.29 2.20
CA ASN A 164 -7.74 -0.26 2.14
C ASN A 164 -8.24 -0.37 0.69
N VAL A 165 -7.63 0.35 -0.24
CA VAL A 165 -7.98 0.27 -1.68
C VAL A 165 -7.80 -1.16 -2.21
N ILE A 166 -6.70 -1.84 -1.85
CA ILE A 166 -6.47 -3.23 -2.27
C ILE A 166 -7.48 -4.18 -1.59
N MET A 167 -7.81 -3.94 -0.33
CA MET A 167 -8.78 -4.77 0.40
C MET A 167 -10.17 -4.73 -0.25
N GLU A 168 -10.62 -3.57 -0.73
CA GLU A 168 -11.90 -3.36 -1.41
C GLU A 168 -11.96 -3.94 -2.83
N MET A 169 -10.80 -4.26 -3.44
CA MET A 169 -10.78 -4.87 -4.78
C MET A 169 -11.32 -6.30 -4.75
N ASP A 170 -12.05 -6.67 -5.81
CA ASP A 170 -12.55 -8.03 -5.99
C ASP A 170 -11.43 -9.05 -6.10
N VAL A 171 -11.68 -10.24 -5.55
CA VAL A 171 -10.77 -11.39 -5.69
C VAL A 171 -10.92 -11.97 -7.08
N PRO A 172 -9.85 -12.03 -7.91
CA PRO A 172 -9.92 -12.56 -9.26
C PRO A 172 -10.30 -14.04 -9.30
N GLU A 173 -11.11 -14.45 -10.26
CA GLU A 173 -11.53 -15.83 -10.41
C GLU A 173 -10.34 -16.77 -10.65
N ALA A 174 -9.37 -16.34 -11.46
CA ALA A 174 -8.14 -17.09 -11.69
C ALA A 174 -7.36 -17.38 -10.41
N TYR A 175 -7.30 -16.42 -9.47
CA TYR A 175 -6.70 -16.65 -8.16
C TYR A 175 -7.50 -17.69 -7.36
N MET A 176 -8.83 -17.56 -7.33
CA MET A 176 -9.71 -18.51 -6.63
C MET A 176 -9.59 -19.93 -7.18
N GLU A 177 -9.41 -20.10 -8.49
CA GLU A 177 -9.22 -21.39 -9.14
C GLU A 177 -7.86 -22.04 -8.82
N SER A 178 -6.83 -21.23 -8.62
CA SER A 178 -5.49 -21.68 -8.25
C SER A 178 -5.42 -22.20 -6.80
N LEU A 179 -6.41 -21.87 -5.96
CA LEU A 179 -6.39 -22.23 -4.56
C LEU A 179 -6.74 -23.70 -4.31
N PRO A 180 -6.17 -24.31 -3.25
CA PRO A 180 -6.55 -25.64 -2.81
C PRO A 180 -8.05 -25.77 -2.50
N LYS A 181 -8.56 -26.99 -2.56
CA LYS A 181 -10.01 -27.25 -2.37
C LYS A 181 -10.54 -26.92 -0.97
N ASN A 182 -9.69 -26.83 0.03
CA ASN A 182 -10.10 -26.55 1.40
C ASN A 182 -9.02 -25.82 2.20
N GLY A 183 -9.42 -25.11 3.25
CA GLY A 183 -8.53 -24.33 4.12
C GLY A 183 -7.48 -25.19 4.85
N LYS A 184 -7.77 -26.48 5.11
CA LYS A 184 -6.81 -27.40 5.74
C LYS A 184 -5.59 -27.62 4.83
N SER A 185 -5.82 -27.82 3.53
CA SER A 185 -4.74 -28.00 2.56
C SER A 185 -3.88 -26.75 2.39
N THR A 186 -4.47 -25.58 2.65
CA THR A 186 -3.77 -24.30 2.58
C THR A 186 -2.92 -24.03 3.83
N LEU A 187 -3.53 -24.20 5.01
CA LEU A 187 -2.88 -23.93 6.30
C LEU A 187 -1.89 -25.02 6.73
N GLY A 188 -2.15 -26.27 6.31
CA GLY A 188 -1.51 -27.45 6.86
C GLY A 188 -2.14 -27.89 8.18
N ASP A 189 -1.84 -29.14 8.61
CA ASP A 189 -2.51 -29.77 9.74
C ASP A 189 -2.34 -29.02 11.06
N SER A 190 -1.15 -28.52 11.34
CA SER A 190 -0.82 -27.84 12.59
C SER A 190 -1.62 -26.54 12.76
N MET A 191 -1.50 -25.61 11.80
CA MET A 191 -2.21 -24.31 11.86
C MET A 191 -3.71 -24.48 11.74
N TYR A 192 -4.17 -25.42 10.90
CA TYR A 192 -5.60 -25.71 10.79
C TYR A 192 -6.19 -26.17 12.11
N LYS A 193 -5.49 -27.07 12.83
CA LYS A 193 -5.89 -27.52 14.16
C LYS A 193 -6.02 -26.36 15.14
N LEU A 194 -5.02 -25.49 15.20
CA LEU A 194 -5.03 -24.31 16.09
C LEU A 194 -6.18 -23.35 15.78
N ILE A 195 -6.43 -23.04 14.50
CA ILE A 195 -7.53 -22.14 14.11
C ILE A 195 -8.91 -22.76 14.43
N THR A 196 -9.04 -24.07 14.33
CA THR A 196 -10.32 -24.78 14.55
C THR A 196 -10.54 -25.24 15.97
N ASP A 197 -9.56 -25.16 16.86
CA ASP A 197 -9.66 -25.51 18.28
C ASP A 197 -10.70 -24.61 18.98
N ASP A 198 -11.31 -25.15 20.06
CA ASP A 198 -12.23 -24.33 20.85
C ASP A 198 -11.52 -23.19 21.58
N TYR A 199 -10.30 -23.42 22.02
CA TYR A 199 -9.41 -22.41 22.61
C TYR A 199 -8.43 -21.88 21.57
N PHE A 200 -8.81 -20.80 20.92
CA PHE A 200 -7.98 -20.16 19.92
C PHE A 200 -7.15 -19.01 20.52
N ASN A 201 -5.84 -19.10 20.36
CA ASN A 201 -4.91 -18.00 20.66
C ASN A 201 -4.07 -17.65 19.41
N PRO A 202 -4.22 -16.46 18.85
CA PRO A 202 -3.45 -16.05 17.66
C PRO A 202 -1.94 -15.99 17.89
N GLU A 203 -1.49 -15.68 19.12
CA GLU A 203 -0.06 -15.68 19.47
C GLU A 203 0.54 -17.08 19.42
N GLU A 204 -0.17 -18.11 19.87
CA GLU A 204 0.29 -19.49 19.80
C GLU A 204 0.44 -19.95 18.34
N LEU A 205 -0.52 -19.58 17.47
CA LEU A 205 -0.42 -19.89 16.05
C LEU A 205 0.83 -19.26 15.42
N ILE A 206 1.08 -17.99 15.72
CA ILE A 206 2.26 -17.29 15.22
C ILE A 206 3.55 -17.90 15.78
N ALA A 207 3.56 -18.35 17.03
CA ALA A 207 4.72 -18.99 17.64
C ALA A 207 5.08 -20.35 17.03
N THR A 208 4.16 -21.00 16.30
CA THR A 208 4.45 -22.27 15.59
C THR A 208 5.21 -22.11 14.29
N VAL A 209 5.38 -20.87 13.82
CA VAL A 209 6.04 -20.56 12.54
C VAL A 209 7.34 -19.81 12.81
N ASP A 210 8.39 -20.20 12.09
CA ASP A 210 9.63 -19.44 12.08
C ASP A 210 9.46 -18.13 11.31
N LEU A 211 9.43 -17.01 12.02
CA LEU A 211 9.29 -15.65 11.47
C LEU A 211 10.64 -14.92 11.39
N SER A 212 11.75 -15.64 11.34
CA SER A 212 13.10 -15.05 11.28
C SER A 212 13.40 -14.32 9.97
N ASN A 213 12.70 -14.65 8.90
CA ASN A 213 12.89 -14.02 7.60
C ASN A 213 11.56 -13.56 6.97
N GLU A 214 11.66 -12.59 6.06
CA GLU A 214 10.50 -12.00 5.40
C GLU A 214 9.72 -13.02 4.55
N TYR A 215 10.42 -13.97 3.92
CA TYR A 215 9.77 -14.99 3.10
C TYR A 215 8.78 -15.83 3.92
N ASN A 216 9.17 -16.28 5.10
CA ASN A 216 8.29 -17.07 5.98
C ASN A 216 7.08 -16.26 6.47
N ILE A 217 7.28 -14.96 6.72
CA ILE A 217 6.19 -14.07 7.14
C ILE A 217 5.18 -13.89 5.99
N VAL A 218 5.66 -13.67 4.77
CA VAL A 218 4.82 -13.54 3.59
C VAL A 218 4.13 -14.87 3.25
N ASP A 219 4.81 -16.01 3.39
CA ASP A 219 4.21 -17.33 3.20
C ASP A 219 3.08 -17.58 4.19
N LEU A 220 3.29 -17.28 5.48
CA LEU A 220 2.24 -17.36 6.49
C LEU A 220 1.04 -16.48 6.13
N LYS A 221 1.29 -15.21 5.74
CA LYS A 221 0.24 -14.30 5.28
C LYS A 221 -0.54 -14.88 4.11
N ASN A 222 0.15 -15.36 3.07
CA ASN A 222 -0.46 -15.96 1.89
C ASN A 222 -1.36 -17.16 2.25
N ARG A 223 -0.91 -18.05 3.11
CA ARG A 223 -1.65 -19.24 3.52
C ARG A 223 -2.91 -18.89 4.31
N ILE A 224 -2.83 -17.89 5.19
CA ILE A 224 -3.97 -17.44 5.97
C ILE A 224 -4.99 -16.73 5.07
N GLU A 225 -4.58 -15.79 4.22
CA GLU A 225 -5.46 -15.08 3.27
C GLU A 225 -6.15 -16.06 2.31
N ALA A 226 -5.41 -17.01 1.75
CA ALA A 226 -5.98 -18.04 0.90
C ALA A 226 -7.05 -18.88 1.63
N SER A 227 -6.85 -19.20 2.91
CA SER A 227 -7.85 -19.92 3.71
C SER A 227 -9.12 -19.09 3.92
N VAL A 228 -9.00 -17.78 4.17
CA VAL A 228 -10.14 -16.86 4.28
C VAL A 228 -10.95 -16.85 2.98
N VAL A 229 -10.29 -16.65 1.84
CA VAL A 229 -10.95 -16.67 0.53
C VAL A 229 -11.68 -17.99 0.26
N ILE A 230 -11.08 -19.14 0.62
CA ILE A 230 -11.70 -20.45 0.46
C ILE A 230 -12.97 -20.58 1.33
N TRP A 231 -12.93 -20.11 2.56
CA TRP A 231 -14.09 -20.15 3.46
C TRP A 231 -15.20 -19.22 2.97
N GLN A 232 -14.90 -18.02 2.54
CA GLN A 232 -15.86 -17.07 1.95
C GLN A 232 -16.53 -17.64 0.69
N LYS A 233 -15.74 -18.20 -0.24
CA LYS A 233 -16.28 -18.82 -1.47
C LYS A 233 -17.23 -19.97 -1.17
N LYS A 234 -16.93 -20.78 -0.16
CA LYS A 234 -17.82 -21.88 0.26
C LYS A 234 -19.09 -21.36 0.93
N MET A 235 -19.02 -20.26 1.68
CA MET A 235 -20.21 -19.64 2.26
C MET A 235 -21.21 -19.18 1.19
N GLN A 236 -20.74 -18.66 0.07
CA GLN A 236 -21.57 -18.21 -1.04
C GLN A 236 -22.21 -19.38 -1.84
N ARG A 237 -21.53 -20.52 -1.93
CA ARG A 237 -21.97 -21.68 -2.72
C ARG A 237 -22.92 -22.63 -1.99
N ASP A 238 -22.81 -22.75 -0.68
CA ASP A 238 -23.52 -23.77 0.13
C ASP A 238 -24.96 -23.39 0.49
N GLY A 239 -25.62 -22.50 -0.25
CA GLY A 239 -27.06 -22.24 -0.08
C GLY A 239 -27.94 -23.44 -0.28
N LYS A 240 -27.47 -24.62 -0.68
CA LYS A 240 -28.35 -25.76 -0.99
C LYS A 240 -27.90 -27.19 -0.60
N TRP A 241 -26.63 -27.55 -0.46
CA TRP A 241 -26.27 -28.95 -0.17
C TRP A 241 -24.82 -29.08 0.33
N GLY A 242 -24.63 -29.51 1.59
CA GLY A 242 -23.28 -29.84 2.01
C GLY A 242 -23.17 -30.38 3.45
N HIS A 243 -22.89 -31.67 3.60
CA HIS A 243 -22.32 -32.26 4.82
C HIS A 243 -20.90 -31.68 5.04
N GLY A 244 -20.82 -30.50 5.66
CA GLY A 244 -19.59 -29.78 5.94
C GLY A 244 -19.70 -28.94 7.21
N VAL A 245 -18.64 -28.26 7.57
CA VAL A 245 -18.57 -27.30 8.67
C VAL A 245 -19.72 -26.31 8.54
N SER A 246 -20.51 -26.10 9.62
CA SER A 246 -21.62 -25.16 9.58
C SER A 246 -21.19 -23.75 9.24
N HIS A 247 -22.10 -22.93 8.67
CA HIS A 247 -21.87 -21.54 8.32
C HIS A 247 -21.28 -20.74 9.50
N GLU A 248 -21.80 -20.94 10.68
CA GLU A 248 -21.33 -20.30 11.91
C GLU A 248 -19.88 -20.66 12.26
N LYS A 249 -19.49 -21.93 12.11
CA LYS A 249 -18.11 -22.36 12.36
C LYS A 249 -17.14 -21.78 11.34
N ARG A 250 -17.55 -21.67 10.06
CA ARG A 250 -16.73 -21.04 9.01
C ARG A 250 -16.50 -19.57 9.29
N GLY A 251 -17.54 -18.82 9.63
CA GLY A 251 -17.42 -17.41 10.02
C GLY A 251 -16.52 -17.21 11.24
N ARG A 252 -16.54 -18.14 12.20
CA ARG A 252 -15.62 -18.13 13.34
C ARG A 252 -14.18 -18.36 12.92
N PHE A 253 -13.90 -19.28 12.00
CA PHE A 253 -12.55 -19.55 11.51
C PHE A 253 -12.01 -18.40 10.66
N GLU A 254 -12.87 -17.78 9.86
CA GLU A 254 -12.57 -16.57 9.09
C GLU A 254 -12.16 -15.42 10.03
N GLY A 255 -12.98 -15.08 11.02
CA GLY A 255 -12.65 -14.02 11.98
C GLY A 255 -11.38 -14.29 12.79
N ARG A 256 -11.08 -15.56 13.11
CA ARG A 256 -9.83 -15.95 13.77
C ARG A 256 -8.62 -15.76 12.85
N ALA A 257 -8.74 -16.13 11.57
CA ALA A 257 -7.71 -15.93 10.57
C ALA A 257 -7.43 -14.43 10.34
N GLU A 258 -8.49 -13.61 10.28
CA GLU A 258 -8.37 -12.15 10.19
C GLU A 258 -7.65 -11.55 11.40
N ASN A 259 -7.91 -12.05 12.61
CA ASN A 259 -7.18 -11.64 13.81
C ASN A 259 -5.68 -11.95 13.72
N VAL A 260 -5.30 -13.10 13.16
CA VAL A 260 -3.89 -13.41 12.92
C VAL A 260 -3.27 -12.48 11.89
N LEU A 261 -3.98 -12.17 10.79
CA LEU A 261 -3.52 -11.20 9.78
C LEU A 261 -3.32 -9.80 10.39
N LEU A 262 -4.25 -9.37 11.25
CA LEU A 262 -4.13 -8.09 11.95
C LEU A 262 -2.90 -8.06 12.87
N LEU A 263 -2.65 -9.15 13.59
CA LEU A 263 -1.50 -9.28 14.48
C LEU A 263 -0.18 -9.30 13.67
N LEU A 264 -0.14 -10.00 12.54
CA LEU A 264 1.02 -9.99 11.62
C LEU A 264 1.30 -8.58 11.10
N LYS A 265 0.25 -7.87 10.66
CA LYS A 265 0.38 -6.48 10.18
C LYS A 265 0.89 -5.54 11.28
N HIS A 266 0.44 -5.73 12.50
CA HIS A 266 0.90 -4.93 13.65
C HIS A 266 2.37 -5.22 14.00
N ARG A 267 2.76 -6.50 13.98
CA ARG A 267 4.12 -6.94 14.33
C ARG A 267 5.14 -6.64 13.23
N PHE A 268 4.72 -6.70 11.98
CA PHE A 268 5.55 -6.50 10.78
C PHE A 268 4.93 -5.45 9.85
N PRO A 269 4.98 -4.16 10.18
CA PRO A 269 4.29 -3.11 9.42
C PRO A 269 4.84 -2.89 7.99
N GLY A 270 6.04 -3.40 7.69
CA GLY A 270 6.69 -3.29 6.37
C GLY A 270 6.58 -4.55 5.51
N ILE A 271 5.71 -5.50 5.86
CA ILE A 271 5.59 -6.77 5.13
C ILE A 271 5.22 -6.57 3.66
N SER A 272 5.85 -7.31 2.78
CA SER A 272 5.59 -7.29 1.34
C SER A 272 4.15 -7.67 0.98
N GLN A 273 3.71 -7.27 -0.23
CA GLN A 273 2.39 -7.62 -0.76
C GLN A 273 2.25 -9.14 -0.88
N SER A 274 1.07 -9.64 -0.53
CA SER A 274 0.74 -11.05 -0.66
C SER A 274 0.44 -11.44 -2.12
N ALA A 275 0.38 -12.74 -2.37
CA ALA A 275 -0.05 -13.28 -3.65
C ALA A 275 -1.49 -12.83 -4.00
N LEU A 276 -2.37 -12.71 -3.01
CA LEU A 276 -3.72 -12.19 -3.17
C LEU A 276 -3.70 -10.71 -3.58
N ASP A 277 -2.91 -9.87 -2.87
CA ASP A 277 -2.76 -8.45 -3.18
C ASP A 277 -2.25 -8.24 -4.61
N ILE A 278 -1.20 -8.97 -4.98
CA ILE A 278 -0.60 -8.93 -6.33
C ILE A 278 -1.64 -9.34 -7.39
N SER A 279 -2.39 -10.41 -7.15
CA SER A 279 -3.42 -10.89 -8.07
C SER A 279 -4.54 -9.86 -8.25
N LYS A 280 -5.02 -9.24 -7.18
CA LYS A 280 -6.02 -8.16 -7.24
C LYS A 280 -5.51 -6.97 -8.06
N ILE A 281 -4.27 -6.55 -7.84
CA ILE A 281 -3.65 -5.42 -8.56
C ILE A 281 -3.51 -5.75 -10.05
N GLN A 282 -3.05 -6.95 -10.39
CA GLN A 282 -2.88 -7.37 -11.79
C GLN A 282 -4.21 -7.45 -12.52
N TYR A 283 -5.23 -8.03 -11.91
CA TYR A 283 -6.57 -8.13 -12.49
C TYR A 283 -7.16 -6.76 -12.82
N ASN A 284 -7.01 -5.79 -11.93
CA ASN A 284 -7.53 -4.44 -12.15
C ASN A 284 -6.68 -3.59 -13.13
N ARG A 285 -5.47 -4.02 -13.48
CA ARG A 285 -4.65 -3.34 -14.51
C ARG A 285 -5.02 -3.73 -15.93
N VAL A 286 -5.42 -4.97 -16.15
CA VAL A 286 -5.67 -5.53 -17.49
C VAL A 286 -6.86 -4.87 -18.21
N PRO A 287 -8.02 -4.64 -17.57
CA PRO A 287 -9.16 -4.03 -18.27
C PRO A 287 -8.91 -2.60 -18.75
N THR A 288 -8.15 -1.81 -17.97
CA THR A 288 -7.87 -0.40 -18.27
C THR A 288 -7.02 -0.23 -19.54
N ILE A 289 -6.11 -1.16 -19.80
CA ILE A 289 -5.24 -1.11 -21.00
C ILE A 289 -6.00 -1.64 -22.22
N LEU A 290 -6.76 -2.72 -22.08
CA LEU A 290 -7.47 -3.36 -23.19
C LEU A 290 -8.66 -2.52 -23.71
N THR A 291 -9.38 -1.82 -22.82
CA THR A 291 -10.45 -0.89 -23.22
C THR A 291 -9.91 0.34 -23.94
N LEU A 292 -8.78 0.87 -23.54
CA LEU A 292 -8.13 2.00 -24.22
C LEU A 292 -7.61 1.65 -25.63
N PHE A 293 -7.25 0.38 -25.88
CA PHE A 293 -6.79 -0.07 -27.21
C PHE A 293 -7.89 -0.65 -28.10
N SER A 294 -9.08 -0.93 -27.57
CA SER A 294 -10.21 -1.41 -28.39
C SER A 294 -11.06 -0.29 -28.97
N GLU A 295 -10.85 0.96 -28.58
CA GLU A 295 -11.56 2.16 -29.07
C GLU A 295 -10.68 3.05 -29.98
N LEU A 296 -9.44 2.63 -30.28
CA LEU A 296 -8.55 3.19 -31.29
C LEU A 296 -8.48 2.29 -32.52
#